data_82862a4da715b3d5d9a8cfb16230c1fa
#
_entry.id   82862a4da715b3d5d9a8cfb16230c1fa
#
_cell.length_a   1.000
_cell.length_b   1.000
_cell.length_c   1.000
_cell.angle_alpha   90.00
_cell.angle_beta   90.00
_cell.angle_gamma   90.00
#
_symmetry.space_group_name_H-M   'P 1'
#
loop_
_entity.id
_entity.type
_entity.pdbx_description
1 polymer ?
#
loop_
_entity_poly.entity_id
_entity_poly.type
_entity_poly.pdbx_seq_one_letter_code
_entity_poly.pdbx_strand_id
1 'polypeptide(L)'
;LSLGIALAAGAPAMAGIMSAIVGGVVTTLYRGGHVSVNGPAKGVIAVILYGITVMDDGTGQAFNYVLAAIVVSGGLQAILGLLKLGRLADIFHSSVIHGLLAAIGIIIFAKQIHVALGTHSDSPNIIQNLIDAVVYLPQANPFVVIISIVGLLLSLFHSKISFRFFQFFPAPIWVIALSIPFVYFFNFFEEHSLLFLGKSYEVGPRLLLEIPDNFTDSIMHPNFAKIGTVEFWTTVLSILIITSIESLAIAKAVDKIDPYKRKTNLNKDLTGIGLSTMAAGFVGGLPIIAVIIRSTVNIHNGAKTKWSNLYQGLFLLILIVVLSPIMKQVPLCAFAILLVYTGFKLASPAVFKQVYNQGPEQIIFFVFTMVLTLYTNLLVGLLGGLLLVMASHMLLAKEPIDQFFKMIFSSGSSVVPNQDNGYDLKIKGIANFLGILKVDKLVKKIPPGVNVTIDLSETRLVGMTYMEYLVDYLRMQKETGGKVVIKGLDSHVSYSTHNRALKISLNNAAQKLSPRQVRLQNLANENDYSFNNRVDWDT
;
A
#
# COMPACT_ATOMS: atom_id res chain seq x y z
N LEU A 1 -11.74 -9.75 7.29
CA LEU A 1 -10.85 -8.67 6.85
C LEU A 1 -11.53 -7.74 5.83
N SER A 2 -12.21 -8.29 4.79
CA SER A 2 -12.92 -7.48 3.78
C SER A 2 -14.04 -6.64 4.39
N LEU A 3 -14.83 -7.21 5.29
CA LEU A 3 -15.86 -6.49 6.06
C LEU A 3 -15.26 -5.33 6.85
N GLY A 4 -14.20 -5.60 7.61
CA GLY A 4 -13.54 -4.56 8.39
C GLY A 4 -13.00 -3.41 7.53
N ILE A 5 -12.47 -3.71 6.33
CA ILE A 5 -12.02 -2.68 5.38
C ILE A 5 -13.19 -1.79 4.94
N ALA A 6 -14.35 -2.37 4.63
CA ALA A 6 -15.53 -1.60 4.24
C ALA A 6 -16.01 -0.69 5.38
N LEU A 7 -16.16 -1.25 6.59
CA LEU A 7 -16.56 -0.48 7.78
C LEU A 7 -15.58 0.67 8.07
N ALA A 8 -14.27 0.41 8.00
CA ALA A 8 -13.27 1.46 8.21
C ALA A 8 -13.33 2.57 7.16
N ALA A 9 -13.74 2.23 5.95
CA ALA A 9 -13.92 3.17 4.85
C ALA A 9 -15.25 3.95 4.94
N GLY A 10 -16.08 3.72 5.98
CA GLY A 10 -17.42 4.30 6.10
C GLY A 10 -18.42 3.73 5.08
N ALA A 11 -18.08 2.62 4.45
CA ALA A 11 -18.93 1.92 3.47
C ALA A 11 -19.76 0.81 4.16
N PRO A 12 -20.88 0.39 3.57
CA PRO A 12 -21.62 -0.77 4.06
C PRO A 12 -20.71 -2.01 4.14
N ALA A 13 -20.85 -2.80 5.22
CA ALA A 13 -19.98 -3.94 5.47
C ALA A 13 -19.91 -4.92 4.27
N MET A 14 -21.05 -5.16 3.64
CA MET A 14 -21.16 -6.05 2.47
C MET A 14 -20.36 -5.58 1.25
N ALA A 15 -20.08 -4.27 1.11
CA ALA A 15 -19.27 -3.76 0.01
C ALA A 15 -17.87 -4.40 -0.05
N GLY A 16 -17.28 -4.71 1.12
CA GLY A 16 -16.01 -5.41 1.20
C GLY A 16 -16.09 -6.88 0.72
N ILE A 17 -17.18 -7.56 1.01
CA ILE A 17 -17.40 -8.94 0.54
C ILE A 17 -17.67 -8.96 -0.97
N MET A 18 -18.53 -8.06 -1.45
CA MET A 18 -18.80 -7.90 -2.89
C MET A 18 -17.50 -7.71 -3.67
N SER A 19 -16.61 -6.85 -3.18
CA SER A 19 -15.28 -6.66 -3.79
C SER A 19 -14.45 -7.94 -3.82
N ALA A 20 -14.47 -8.72 -2.74
CA ALA A 20 -13.68 -9.95 -2.67
C ALA A 20 -14.25 -11.05 -3.59
N ILE A 21 -15.57 -11.13 -3.74
CA ILE A 21 -16.24 -12.04 -4.68
C ILE A 21 -15.91 -11.63 -6.12
N VAL A 22 -16.16 -10.37 -6.48
CA VAL A 22 -15.90 -9.84 -7.82
C VAL A 22 -14.41 -9.92 -8.16
N GLY A 23 -13.52 -9.57 -7.20
CA GLY A 23 -12.08 -9.72 -7.36
C GLY A 23 -11.62 -11.15 -7.56
N GLY A 24 -12.28 -12.11 -6.90
CA GLY A 24 -12.04 -13.54 -7.13
C GLY A 24 -12.44 -13.97 -8.53
N VAL A 25 -13.63 -13.60 -8.97
CA VAL A 25 -14.22 -14.06 -10.24
C VAL A 25 -13.65 -13.29 -11.44
N VAL A 26 -13.88 -11.96 -11.49
CA VAL A 26 -13.59 -11.14 -12.68
C VAL A 26 -12.09 -11.03 -12.92
N THR A 27 -11.28 -10.77 -11.87
CA THR A 27 -9.83 -10.69 -12.05
C THR A 27 -9.24 -11.99 -12.57
N THR A 28 -9.76 -13.16 -12.19
CA THR A 28 -9.24 -14.45 -12.65
C THR A 28 -9.43 -14.65 -14.15
N LEU A 29 -10.49 -14.12 -14.73
CA LEU A 29 -10.77 -14.24 -16.17
C LEU A 29 -9.72 -13.47 -16.99
N TYR A 30 -9.39 -12.24 -16.59
CA TYR A 30 -8.44 -11.39 -17.31
C TYR A 30 -7.34 -10.87 -16.38
N ARG A 31 -6.21 -11.60 -16.30
CA ARG A 31 -5.18 -11.36 -15.32
C ARG A 31 -3.77 -11.58 -15.85
N GLY A 32 -2.82 -10.79 -15.31
CA GLY A 32 -1.39 -10.90 -15.57
C GLY A 32 -0.62 -11.80 -14.61
N GLY A 33 -1.08 -11.89 -13.35
CA GLY A 33 -0.43 -12.68 -12.28
C GLY A 33 -0.92 -14.13 -12.20
N HIS A 34 -0.14 -14.99 -11.53
CA HIS A 34 -0.41 -16.44 -11.46
C HIS A 34 -1.04 -16.89 -10.15
N VAL A 35 -0.61 -16.36 -9.01
CA VAL A 35 -0.98 -16.85 -7.66
C VAL A 35 -1.45 -15.76 -6.69
N SER A 36 -1.53 -14.49 -7.15
CA SER A 36 -2.03 -13.42 -6.29
C SER A 36 -3.52 -13.62 -6.00
N VAL A 37 -3.99 -13.16 -4.86
CA VAL A 37 -5.39 -13.14 -4.45
C VAL A 37 -5.86 -11.70 -4.42
N ASN A 38 -7.05 -11.44 -4.99
CA ASN A 38 -7.57 -10.10 -5.20
C ASN A 38 -8.79 -9.82 -4.31
N GLY A 39 -8.97 -8.55 -3.94
CA GLY A 39 -10.07 -8.08 -3.13
C GLY A 39 -9.81 -6.67 -2.62
N PRO A 40 -10.62 -6.14 -1.70
CA PRO A 40 -10.38 -4.83 -1.12
C PRO A 40 -9.13 -4.89 -0.23
N ALA A 41 -8.33 -3.83 -0.27
CA ALA A 41 -7.12 -3.70 0.55
C ALA A 41 -7.15 -2.42 1.40
N LYS A 42 -6.20 -2.33 2.33
CA LYS A 42 -6.16 -1.26 3.33
C LYS A 42 -5.91 0.12 2.74
N GLY A 43 -5.16 0.19 1.63
CA GLY A 43 -4.83 1.44 0.98
C GLY A 43 -6.03 2.21 0.44
N VAL A 44 -7.13 1.53 0.11
CA VAL A 44 -8.34 2.21 -0.38
C VAL A 44 -9.20 2.80 0.74
N ILE A 45 -9.00 2.43 2.01
CA ILE A 45 -9.86 2.87 3.14
C ILE A 45 -9.94 4.39 3.19
N ALA A 46 -8.80 5.06 3.25
CA ALA A 46 -8.76 6.51 3.41
C ALA A 46 -9.32 7.27 2.18
N VAL A 47 -9.14 6.72 0.97
CA VAL A 47 -9.68 7.32 -0.26
C VAL A 47 -11.19 7.22 -0.31
N ILE A 48 -11.73 6.06 0.03
CA ILE A 48 -13.19 5.85 0.05
C ILE A 48 -13.82 6.68 1.15
N LEU A 49 -13.22 6.71 2.35
CA LEU A 49 -13.67 7.56 3.46
C LEU A 49 -13.67 9.04 3.06
N TYR A 50 -12.60 9.52 2.43
CA TYR A 50 -12.52 10.88 1.89
C TYR A 50 -13.64 11.13 0.88
N GLY A 51 -13.81 10.24 -0.10
CA GLY A 51 -14.84 10.36 -1.13
C GLY A 51 -16.26 10.43 -0.55
N ILE A 52 -16.58 9.57 0.42
CA ILE A 52 -17.87 9.61 1.13
C ILE A 52 -18.04 10.95 1.83
N THR A 53 -17.02 11.42 2.56
CA THR A 53 -17.10 12.66 3.34
C THR A 53 -17.28 13.90 2.45
N VAL A 54 -16.53 14.00 1.32
CA VAL A 54 -16.58 15.22 0.48
C VAL A 54 -17.76 15.25 -0.50
N MET A 55 -18.32 14.08 -0.83
CA MET A 55 -19.50 14.00 -1.71
C MET A 55 -20.81 13.86 -0.95
N ASP A 56 -20.77 13.87 0.38
CA ASP A 56 -21.98 13.84 1.21
C ASP A 56 -22.74 15.17 1.08
N ASP A 57 -24.00 15.06 0.63
CA ASP A 57 -24.91 16.18 0.46
C ASP A 57 -26.15 16.05 1.37
N GLY A 58 -26.09 15.18 2.38
CA GLY A 58 -27.18 14.92 3.32
C GLY A 58 -28.31 14.06 2.75
N THR A 59 -28.20 13.58 1.51
CA THR A 59 -29.24 12.71 0.89
C THR A 59 -29.09 11.24 1.26
N GLY A 60 -28.02 10.85 1.97
CA GLY A 60 -27.69 9.46 2.26
C GLY A 60 -27.13 8.69 1.04
N GLN A 61 -26.87 9.37 -0.08
CA GLN A 61 -26.35 8.75 -1.31
C GLN A 61 -24.83 8.89 -1.50
N ALA A 62 -24.10 9.39 -0.51
CA ALA A 62 -22.68 9.64 -0.60
C ALA A 62 -21.89 8.41 -1.10
N PHE A 63 -22.19 7.21 -0.58
CA PHE A 63 -21.55 5.97 -1.03
C PHE A 63 -21.89 5.63 -2.49
N ASN A 64 -23.11 5.90 -2.97
CA ASN A 64 -23.50 5.68 -4.36
C ASN A 64 -22.72 6.60 -5.33
N TYR A 65 -22.40 7.83 -4.93
CA TYR A 65 -21.51 8.72 -5.68
C TYR A 65 -20.07 8.19 -5.73
N VAL A 66 -19.60 7.65 -4.61
CA VAL A 66 -18.28 6.97 -4.55
C VAL A 66 -18.26 5.73 -5.44
N LEU A 67 -19.34 4.95 -5.51
CA LEU A 67 -19.44 3.81 -6.43
C LEU A 67 -19.27 4.25 -7.89
N ALA A 68 -19.87 5.38 -8.28
CA ALA A 68 -19.67 5.94 -9.62
C ALA A 68 -18.19 6.33 -9.85
N ALA A 69 -17.52 6.93 -8.85
CA ALA A 69 -16.09 7.22 -8.92
C ALA A 69 -15.24 5.94 -9.03
N ILE A 70 -15.60 4.86 -8.35
CA ILE A 70 -14.95 3.53 -8.46
C ILE A 70 -15.10 2.97 -9.88
N VAL A 71 -16.29 3.04 -10.47
CA VAL A 71 -16.53 2.60 -11.85
C VAL A 71 -15.64 3.36 -12.83
N VAL A 72 -15.64 4.70 -12.77
CA VAL A 72 -14.82 5.52 -13.66
C VAL A 72 -13.33 5.27 -13.45
N SER A 73 -12.88 5.21 -12.21
CA SER A 73 -11.49 4.89 -11.86
C SER A 73 -11.06 3.52 -12.39
N GLY A 74 -11.89 2.49 -12.23
CA GLY A 74 -11.63 1.15 -12.78
C GLY A 74 -11.53 1.14 -14.30
N GLY A 75 -12.40 1.88 -14.98
CA GLY A 75 -12.35 2.07 -16.44
C GLY A 75 -11.04 2.73 -16.88
N LEU A 76 -10.66 3.84 -16.24
CA LEU A 76 -9.39 4.51 -16.52
C LEU A 76 -8.18 3.60 -16.23
N GLN A 77 -8.21 2.84 -15.14
CA GLN A 77 -7.15 1.89 -14.80
C GLN A 77 -7.01 0.79 -15.87
N ALA A 78 -8.13 0.27 -16.39
CA ALA A 78 -8.11 -0.70 -17.49
C ALA A 78 -7.49 -0.09 -18.76
N ILE A 79 -7.83 1.16 -19.09
CA ILE A 79 -7.23 1.89 -20.22
C ILE A 79 -5.73 2.06 -20.03
N LEU A 80 -5.25 2.45 -18.83
CA LEU A 80 -3.81 2.55 -18.54
C LEU A 80 -3.09 1.22 -18.77
N GLY A 81 -3.70 0.09 -18.39
CA GLY A 81 -3.17 -1.24 -18.64
C GLY A 81 -3.09 -1.56 -20.14
N LEU A 82 -4.12 -1.24 -20.92
CA LEU A 82 -4.15 -1.41 -22.39
C LEU A 82 -3.11 -0.54 -23.09
N LEU A 83 -2.89 0.69 -22.61
CA LEU A 83 -1.84 1.60 -23.09
C LEU A 83 -0.44 1.18 -22.65
N LYS A 84 -0.29 0.02 -22.00
CA LYS A 84 0.99 -0.55 -21.53
C LYS A 84 1.72 0.32 -20.49
N LEU A 85 0.97 1.05 -19.67
CA LEU A 85 1.47 1.95 -18.64
C LEU A 85 1.65 1.27 -17.26
N GLY A 86 1.59 -0.05 -17.16
CA GLY A 86 1.78 -0.82 -15.92
C GLY A 86 3.13 -0.59 -15.22
N ARG A 87 4.10 0.04 -15.89
CA ARG A 87 5.40 0.40 -15.31
C ARG A 87 5.45 1.81 -14.69
N LEU A 88 4.38 2.59 -14.82
CA LEU A 88 4.31 3.90 -14.15
C LEU A 88 4.46 3.78 -12.63
N ALA A 89 4.13 2.62 -12.05
CA ALA A 89 4.36 2.39 -10.62
C ALA A 89 5.84 2.47 -10.21
N ASP A 90 6.78 2.26 -11.13
CA ASP A 90 8.22 2.35 -10.85
C ASP A 90 8.73 3.79 -10.70
N ILE A 91 7.91 4.77 -11.12
CA ILE A 91 8.23 6.20 -11.01
C ILE A 91 7.99 6.72 -9.59
N PHE A 92 7.12 6.07 -8.81
CA PHE A 92 6.77 6.60 -7.50
C PHE A 92 7.89 6.39 -6.49
N HIS A 93 8.27 7.49 -5.84
CA HIS A 93 9.35 7.48 -4.86
C HIS A 93 8.95 6.70 -3.60
N SER A 94 9.79 5.74 -3.20
CA SER A 94 9.51 4.80 -2.09
C SER A 94 9.12 5.51 -0.79
N SER A 95 9.89 6.54 -0.38
CA SER A 95 9.62 7.28 0.87
C SER A 95 8.31 8.06 0.83
N VAL A 96 7.89 8.56 -0.35
CA VAL A 96 6.60 9.22 -0.54
C VAL A 96 5.46 8.22 -0.35
N ILE A 97 5.59 7.01 -0.94
CA ILE A 97 4.61 5.93 -0.75
C ILE A 97 4.53 5.52 0.72
N HIS A 98 5.66 5.36 1.41
CA HIS A 98 5.67 5.05 2.83
C HIS A 98 5.01 6.14 3.68
N GLY A 99 5.23 7.43 3.35
CA GLY A 99 4.56 8.56 3.99
C GLY A 99 3.04 8.54 3.81
N LEU A 100 2.60 8.22 2.59
CA LEU A 100 1.19 8.06 2.27
C LEU A 100 0.56 6.90 3.07
N LEU A 101 1.22 5.74 3.11
CA LEU A 101 0.75 4.58 3.88
C LEU A 101 0.71 4.85 5.38
N ALA A 102 1.66 5.60 5.92
CA ALA A 102 1.64 6.03 7.32
C ALA A 102 0.46 6.97 7.61
N ALA A 103 0.18 7.93 6.73
CA ALA A 103 -1.00 8.79 6.84
C ALA A 103 -2.30 7.97 6.83
N ILE A 104 -2.43 7.00 5.91
CA ILE A 104 -3.56 6.06 5.87
C ILE A 104 -3.67 5.30 7.20
N GLY A 105 -2.54 4.84 7.75
CA GLY A 105 -2.50 4.16 9.04
C GLY A 105 -3.05 5.02 10.18
N ILE A 106 -2.66 6.30 10.23
CA ILE A 106 -3.14 7.27 11.24
C ILE A 106 -4.64 7.54 11.05
N ILE A 107 -5.13 7.71 9.82
CA ILE A 107 -6.54 7.92 9.53
C ILE A 107 -7.38 6.73 10.01
N ILE A 108 -6.94 5.50 9.69
CA ILE A 108 -7.62 4.28 10.13
C ILE A 108 -7.64 4.20 11.66
N PHE A 109 -6.49 4.44 12.30
CA PHE A 109 -6.37 4.42 13.76
C PHE A 109 -7.33 5.43 14.40
N ALA A 110 -7.31 6.70 13.95
CA ALA A 110 -8.11 7.78 14.48
C ALA A 110 -9.62 7.52 14.41
N LYS A 111 -10.09 6.92 13.32
CA LYS A 111 -11.53 6.61 13.17
C LYS A 111 -11.93 5.34 13.92
N GLN A 112 -11.10 4.32 13.91
CA GLN A 112 -11.47 3.02 14.47
C GLN A 112 -11.26 2.92 15.99
N ILE A 113 -10.44 3.79 16.58
CA ILE A 113 -10.23 3.78 18.03
C ILE A 113 -11.53 4.11 18.79
N HIS A 114 -12.36 4.99 18.26
CA HIS A 114 -13.66 5.32 18.85
C HIS A 114 -14.60 4.11 18.85
N VAL A 115 -14.68 3.38 17.73
CA VAL A 115 -15.49 2.16 17.64
C VAL A 115 -14.95 1.07 18.58
N ALA A 116 -13.64 0.97 18.74
CA ALA A 116 -13.00 0.02 19.66
C ALA A 116 -13.22 0.38 21.14
N LEU A 117 -13.44 1.65 21.46
CA LEU A 117 -13.75 2.15 22.81
C LEU A 117 -15.26 2.24 23.09
N GLY A 118 -16.11 2.06 22.06
CA GLY A 118 -17.56 2.32 22.17
C GLY A 118 -17.88 3.80 22.43
N THR A 119 -17.01 4.72 21.96
CA THR A 119 -17.22 6.17 22.00
C THR A 119 -17.53 6.69 20.60
N HIS A 120 -17.91 7.96 20.49
CA HIS A 120 -18.18 8.61 19.21
C HIS A 120 -17.46 9.95 19.14
N SER A 121 -17.00 10.31 17.94
CA SER A 121 -16.50 11.65 17.63
C SER A 121 -17.11 12.12 16.32
N ASP A 122 -17.75 13.28 16.35
CA ASP A 122 -18.41 13.90 15.20
C ASP A 122 -17.44 14.75 14.37
N SER A 123 -16.18 14.87 14.80
CA SER A 123 -15.22 15.73 14.13
C SER A 123 -14.83 15.19 12.74
N PRO A 124 -14.87 15.98 11.67
CA PRO A 124 -14.32 15.63 10.37
C PRO A 124 -12.78 15.65 10.37
N ASN A 125 -12.15 16.33 11.35
CA ASN A 125 -10.71 16.50 11.42
C ASN A 125 -10.05 15.29 12.09
N ILE A 126 -9.12 14.64 11.38
CA ILE A 126 -8.41 13.45 11.87
C ILE A 126 -7.61 13.71 13.14
N ILE A 127 -6.98 14.88 13.25
CA ILE A 127 -6.22 15.26 14.46
C ILE A 127 -7.14 15.44 15.64
N GLN A 128 -8.29 16.08 15.43
CA GLN A 128 -9.29 16.25 16.48
C GLN A 128 -9.84 14.88 16.92
N ASN A 129 -10.09 13.95 16.02
CA ASN A 129 -10.49 12.58 16.39
C ASN A 129 -9.47 11.89 17.31
N LEU A 130 -8.16 12.10 17.09
CA LEU A 130 -7.13 11.55 17.97
C LEU A 130 -7.15 12.19 19.37
N ILE A 131 -7.41 13.50 19.46
CA ILE A 131 -7.57 14.22 20.72
C ILE A 131 -8.83 13.73 21.44
N ASP A 132 -9.94 13.64 20.73
CA ASP A 132 -11.23 13.18 21.22
C ASP A 132 -11.15 11.75 21.78
N ALA A 133 -10.34 10.87 21.18
CA ALA A 133 -10.13 9.52 21.70
C ALA A 133 -9.54 9.51 23.12
N VAL A 134 -8.69 10.50 23.43
CA VAL A 134 -8.14 10.66 24.79
C VAL A 134 -9.14 11.35 25.73
N VAL A 135 -9.81 12.39 25.23
CA VAL A 135 -10.79 13.17 26.04
C VAL A 135 -11.99 12.31 26.42
N TYR A 136 -12.50 11.49 25.49
CA TYR A 136 -13.66 10.62 25.73
C TYR A 136 -13.31 9.26 26.34
N LEU A 137 -12.04 8.99 26.64
CA LEU A 137 -11.63 7.74 27.30
C LEU A 137 -12.39 7.45 28.61
N PRO A 138 -12.71 8.45 29.49
CA PRO A 138 -13.51 8.21 30.67
C PRO A 138 -14.97 7.84 30.40
N GLN A 139 -15.45 8.04 29.18
CA GLN A 139 -16.80 7.70 28.70
C GLN A 139 -16.83 6.39 27.93
N ALA A 140 -15.66 5.72 27.74
CA ALA A 140 -15.55 4.48 27.01
C ALA A 140 -16.44 3.40 27.62
N ASN A 141 -17.14 2.64 26.77
CA ASN A 141 -17.99 1.55 27.19
C ASN A 141 -17.14 0.35 27.65
N PRO A 142 -17.13 0.00 28.96
CA PRO A 142 -16.24 -1.03 29.48
C PRO A 142 -16.48 -2.41 28.85
N PHE A 143 -17.68 -2.75 28.44
CA PHE A 143 -18.04 -4.02 27.83
C PHE A 143 -17.49 -4.13 26.42
N VAL A 144 -17.49 -3.04 25.65
CA VAL A 144 -16.82 -2.92 24.33
C VAL A 144 -15.31 -2.95 24.48
N VAL A 145 -14.76 -2.24 25.47
CA VAL A 145 -13.32 -2.16 25.74
C VAL A 145 -12.74 -3.51 26.13
N ILE A 146 -13.44 -4.32 26.93
CA ILE A 146 -13.00 -5.69 27.29
C ILE A 146 -12.80 -6.52 26.03
N ILE A 147 -13.78 -6.53 25.12
CA ILE A 147 -13.68 -7.27 23.84
C ILE A 147 -12.50 -6.76 23.02
N SER A 148 -12.33 -5.44 22.94
CA SER A 148 -11.26 -4.80 22.20
C SER A 148 -9.87 -5.13 22.78
N ILE A 149 -9.71 -5.13 24.11
CA ILE A 149 -8.45 -5.51 24.76
C ILE A 149 -8.11 -6.97 24.48
N VAL A 150 -9.07 -7.89 24.62
CA VAL A 150 -8.88 -9.30 24.29
C VAL A 150 -8.44 -9.46 22.83
N GLY A 151 -9.13 -8.79 21.89
CA GLY A 151 -8.79 -8.80 20.47
C GLY A 151 -7.39 -8.23 20.17
N LEU A 152 -6.99 -7.16 20.89
CA LEU A 152 -5.66 -6.57 20.75
C LEU A 152 -4.57 -7.52 21.26
N LEU A 153 -4.76 -8.10 22.44
CA LEU A 153 -3.82 -9.06 23.00
C LEU A 153 -3.64 -10.28 22.08
N LEU A 154 -4.74 -10.81 21.55
CA LEU A 154 -4.69 -11.87 20.56
C LEU A 154 -3.89 -11.45 19.31
N SER A 155 -4.11 -10.25 18.79
CA SER A 155 -3.41 -9.74 17.61
C SER A 155 -1.91 -9.55 17.85
N LEU A 156 -1.52 -9.17 19.08
CA LEU A 156 -0.12 -8.96 19.47
C LEU A 156 0.63 -10.26 19.75
N PHE A 157 -0.03 -11.21 20.41
CA PHE A 157 0.65 -12.40 20.94
C PHE A 157 0.41 -13.68 20.13
N HIS A 158 -0.50 -13.66 19.14
CA HIS A 158 -0.82 -14.83 18.31
C HIS A 158 0.43 -15.54 17.74
N SER A 159 1.40 -14.78 17.21
CA SER A 159 2.62 -15.35 16.65
C SER A 159 3.58 -15.99 17.68
N LYS A 160 3.39 -15.67 18.97
CA LYS A 160 4.20 -16.20 20.08
C LYS A 160 3.60 -17.48 20.69
N ILE A 161 2.35 -17.79 20.38
CA ILE A 161 1.66 -18.97 20.90
C ILE A 161 2.10 -20.18 20.09
N SER A 162 2.82 -21.12 20.73
CA SER A 162 3.38 -22.31 20.06
C SER A 162 2.37 -23.43 19.78
N PHE A 163 1.11 -23.30 20.19
CA PHE A 163 0.09 -24.34 20.03
C PHE A 163 -0.34 -24.44 18.54
N ARG A 164 -0.09 -25.58 17.91
CA ARG A 164 -0.29 -25.82 16.46
C ARG A 164 -1.70 -25.46 15.97
N PHE A 165 -2.74 -25.81 16.72
CA PHE A 165 -4.12 -25.51 16.36
C PHE A 165 -4.39 -24.00 16.32
N PHE A 166 -3.75 -23.24 17.24
CA PHE A 166 -3.90 -21.79 17.30
C PHE A 166 -3.21 -21.10 16.10
N GLN A 167 -2.09 -21.65 15.64
CA GLN A 167 -1.37 -21.12 14.48
C GLN A 167 -2.00 -21.50 13.14
N PHE A 168 -2.88 -22.52 13.12
CA PHE A 168 -3.56 -22.94 11.89
C PHE A 168 -4.47 -21.82 11.32
N PHE A 169 -5.13 -21.07 12.20
CA PHE A 169 -5.94 -19.92 11.81
C PHE A 169 -5.22 -18.60 12.11
N PRO A 170 -5.28 -17.60 11.19
CA PRO A 170 -4.73 -16.27 11.43
C PRO A 170 -5.44 -15.55 12.60
N ALA A 171 -4.72 -14.66 13.30
CA ALA A 171 -5.24 -13.90 14.44
C ALA A 171 -6.63 -13.27 14.24
N PRO A 172 -6.99 -12.67 13.08
CA PRO A 172 -8.31 -12.09 12.90
C PRO A 172 -9.48 -13.08 13.06
N ILE A 173 -9.28 -14.36 12.73
CA ILE A 173 -10.33 -15.38 12.91
C ILE A 173 -10.58 -15.61 14.40
N TRP A 174 -9.51 -15.71 15.19
CA TRP A 174 -9.62 -15.87 16.63
C TRP A 174 -10.24 -14.67 17.32
N VAL A 175 -9.88 -13.45 16.90
CA VAL A 175 -10.49 -12.22 17.44
C VAL A 175 -12.00 -12.24 17.22
N ILE A 176 -12.46 -12.56 16.03
CA ILE A 176 -13.89 -12.64 15.70
C ILE A 176 -14.56 -13.79 16.47
N ALA A 177 -13.99 -15.00 16.44
CA ALA A 177 -14.59 -16.15 17.09
C ALA A 177 -14.71 -15.98 18.61
N LEU A 178 -13.68 -15.40 19.26
CA LEU A 178 -13.69 -15.17 20.69
C LEU A 178 -14.49 -13.93 21.10
N SER A 179 -14.84 -13.03 20.19
CA SER A 179 -15.75 -11.91 20.52
C SER A 179 -17.20 -12.34 20.66
N ILE A 180 -17.65 -13.39 19.96
CA ILE A 180 -19.05 -13.86 19.99
C ILE A 180 -19.49 -14.30 21.39
N PRO A 181 -18.75 -15.13 22.17
CA PRO A 181 -19.13 -15.45 23.55
C PRO A 181 -19.39 -14.24 24.44
N PHE A 182 -18.63 -13.14 24.27
CA PHE A 182 -18.88 -11.91 25.03
C PHE A 182 -20.19 -11.22 24.64
N VAL A 183 -20.59 -11.31 23.35
CA VAL A 183 -21.87 -10.78 22.87
C VAL A 183 -23.03 -11.49 23.57
N TYR A 184 -22.95 -12.83 23.72
CA TYR A 184 -23.93 -13.61 24.47
C TYR A 184 -23.88 -13.31 25.98
N PHE A 185 -22.69 -13.19 26.54
CA PHE A 185 -22.52 -12.95 27.99
C PHE A 185 -23.06 -11.58 28.39
N PHE A 186 -22.88 -10.55 27.55
CA PHE A 186 -23.37 -9.20 27.80
C PHE A 186 -24.72 -8.91 27.13
N ASN A 187 -25.36 -9.88 26.50
CA ASN A 187 -26.63 -9.82 25.78
C ASN A 187 -26.77 -8.60 24.85
N PHE A 188 -25.84 -8.47 23.87
CA PHE A 188 -25.89 -7.38 22.88
C PHE A 188 -27.07 -7.49 21.90
N PHE A 189 -27.93 -8.51 22.02
CA PHE A 189 -29.08 -8.70 21.14
C PHE A 189 -30.27 -7.83 21.50
N GLU A 190 -30.32 -7.33 22.73
CA GLU A 190 -31.39 -6.47 23.24
C GLU A 190 -30.81 -5.16 23.75
N GLU A 191 -31.51 -4.06 23.51
CA GLU A 191 -31.11 -2.76 24.07
C GLU A 191 -31.40 -2.73 25.59
N HIS A 192 -30.34 -2.60 26.36
CA HIS A 192 -30.41 -2.47 27.80
C HIS A 192 -29.18 -1.76 28.36
N SER A 193 -29.21 -1.41 29.61
CA SER A 193 -28.07 -0.78 30.28
C SER A 193 -27.45 -1.71 31.31
N LEU A 194 -26.15 -1.81 31.29
CA LEU A 194 -25.35 -2.55 32.24
C LEU A 194 -24.61 -1.59 33.17
N LEU A 195 -24.63 -1.92 34.46
CA LEU A 195 -23.94 -1.13 35.50
C LEU A 195 -22.48 -1.58 35.64
N PHE A 196 -21.54 -0.61 35.57
CA PHE A 196 -20.14 -0.85 35.86
C PHE A 196 -19.57 0.34 36.66
N LEU A 197 -19.00 0.06 37.85
CA LEU A 197 -18.45 1.08 38.77
C LEU A 197 -19.41 2.26 39.06
N GLY A 198 -20.71 1.96 39.23
CA GLY A 198 -21.72 2.96 39.53
C GLY A 198 -22.20 3.82 38.35
N LYS A 199 -21.71 3.56 37.14
CA LYS A 199 -22.19 4.18 35.90
C LYS A 199 -22.96 3.17 35.05
N SER A 200 -24.01 3.65 34.39
CA SER A 200 -24.80 2.86 33.43
C SER A 200 -24.29 3.04 32.01
N TYR A 201 -24.12 1.94 31.29
CA TYR A 201 -23.64 1.91 29.90
C TYR A 201 -24.64 1.16 29.04
N GLU A 202 -25.01 1.76 27.93
CA GLU A 202 -25.95 1.15 27.00
C GLU A 202 -25.23 0.10 26.13
N VAL A 203 -25.81 -1.08 26.03
CA VAL A 203 -25.43 -2.17 25.12
C VAL A 203 -26.64 -2.60 24.32
N GLY A 204 -26.42 -3.05 23.08
CA GLY A 204 -27.53 -3.43 22.22
C GLY A 204 -27.10 -3.76 20.80
N PRO A 205 -28.04 -4.07 19.88
CA PRO A 205 -27.83 -4.48 18.51
C PRO A 205 -26.98 -3.48 17.68
N ARG A 206 -27.03 -2.19 18.02
CA ARG A 206 -26.21 -1.15 17.38
C ARG A 206 -24.69 -1.38 17.46
N LEU A 207 -24.25 -2.21 18.40
CA LEU A 207 -22.84 -2.60 18.55
C LEU A 207 -22.47 -3.82 17.72
N LEU A 208 -23.44 -4.46 17.07
CA LEU A 208 -23.27 -5.63 16.21
C LEU A 208 -23.14 -5.25 14.74
N LEU A 209 -22.65 -6.18 13.95
CA LEU A 209 -22.51 -6.02 12.50
C LEU A 209 -23.88 -6.10 11.82
N GLU A 210 -24.24 -5.05 11.12
CA GLU A 210 -25.45 -5.02 10.29
C GLU A 210 -25.18 -5.69 8.95
N ILE A 211 -25.94 -6.76 8.65
CA ILE A 211 -25.94 -7.47 7.37
C ILE A 211 -27.39 -7.64 6.93
N PRO A 212 -27.76 -7.26 5.71
CA PRO A 212 -29.09 -7.51 5.17
C PRO A 212 -29.45 -8.99 5.19
N ASP A 213 -30.74 -9.29 5.35
CA ASP A 213 -31.22 -10.68 5.36
C ASP A 213 -31.06 -11.37 4.01
N ASN A 214 -31.31 -10.62 2.94
CA ASN A 214 -31.08 -11.11 1.60
C ASN A 214 -29.80 -10.56 1.02
N PHE A 215 -29.00 -11.41 0.40
CA PHE A 215 -27.76 -11.01 -0.27
C PHE A 215 -28.01 -9.95 -1.37
N THR A 216 -29.14 -10.05 -2.06
CA THR A 216 -29.53 -9.11 -3.14
C THR A 216 -29.70 -7.68 -2.66
N ASP A 217 -30.15 -7.49 -1.41
CA ASP A 217 -30.37 -6.16 -0.82
C ASP A 217 -29.05 -5.44 -0.53
N SER A 218 -27.95 -6.19 -0.57
CA SER A 218 -26.58 -5.64 -0.47
C SER A 218 -26.05 -5.05 -1.78
N ILE A 219 -26.76 -5.26 -2.91
CA ILE A 219 -26.34 -4.74 -4.21
C ILE A 219 -26.73 -3.27 -4.29
N MET A 220 -25.72 -2.42 -4.32
CA MET A 220 -25.88 -0.96 -4.46
C MET A 220 -25.40 -0.54 -5.86
N HIS A 221 -26.05 0.45 -6.43
CA HIS A 221 -25.74 0.93 -7.77
C HIS A 221 -25.07 2.30 -7.75
N PRO A 222 -24.13 2.56 -8.70
CA PRO A 222 -23.46 3.84 -8.80
C PRO A 222 -24.43 4.97 -9.23
N ASN A 223 -24.28 6.13 -8.59
CA ASN A 223 -25.00 7.34 -8.98
C ASN A 223 -24.01 8.36 -9.56
N PHE A 224 -24.17 8.73 -10.82
CA PHE A 224 -23.26 9.62 -11.55
C PHE A 224 -23.62 11.13 -11.44
N ALA A 225 -24.56 11.51 -10.58
CA ALA A 225 -25.01 12.90 -10.47
C ALA A 225 -23.89 13.90 -10.13
N LYS A 226 -22.84 13.43 -9.44
CA LYS A 226 -21.69 14.29 -9.07
C LYS A 226 -20.53 14.30 -10.10
N ILE A 227 -20.69 13.71 -11.29
CA ILE A 227 -19.61 13.58 -12.28
C ILE A 227 -19.04 14.94 -12.76
N GLY A 228 -19.79 16.02 -12.63
CA GLY A 228 -19.36 17.37 -12.96
C GLY A 228 -18.59 18.09 -11.86
N THR A 229 -18.39 17.48 -10.69
CA THR A 229 -17.77 18.15 -9.53
C THR A 229 -16.27 17.83 -9.42
N VAL A 230 -15.54 18.74 -8.78
CA VAL A 230 -14.10 18.58 -8.53
C VAL A 230 -13.85 17.44 -7.53
N GLU A 231 -14.70 17.30 -6.53
CA GLU A 231 -14.66 16.27 -5.49
C GLU A 231 -14.76 14.87 -6.11
N PHE A 232 -15.62 14.69 -7.11
CA PHE A 232 -15.75 13.43 -7.84
C PHE A 232 -14.44 13.07 -8.55
N TRP A 233 -13.86 13.98 -9.34
CA TRP A 233 -12.63 13.72 -10.07
C TRP A 233 -11.41 13.58 -9.17
N THR A 234 -11.35 14.31 -8.07
CA THR A 234 -10.31 14.12 -7.04
C THR A 234 -10.39 12.74 -6.45
N THR A 235 -11.60 12.24 -6.17
CA THR A 235 -11.82 10.87 -5.68
C THR A 235 -11.45 9.83 -6.73
N VAL A 236 -11.88 10.02 -7.99
CA VAL A 236 -11.52 9.14 -9.13
C VAL A 236 -10.00 9.00 -9.27
N LEU A 237 -9.29 10.14 -9.31
CA LEU A 237 -7.83 10.15 -9.47
C LEU A 237 -7.11 9.53 -8.26
N SER A 238 -7.60 9.80 -7.05
CA SER A 238 -7.05 9.21 -5.83
C SER A 238 -7.20 7.68 -5.84
N ILE A 239 -8.37 7.15 -6.16
CA ILE A 239 -8.62 5.71 -6.31
C ILE A 239 -7.70 5.13 -7.39
N LEU A 240 -7.70 5.72 -8.59
CA LEU A 240 -6.90 5.27 -9.73
C LEU A 240 -5.42 5.12 -9.39
N ILE A 241 -4.84 6.16 -8.79
CA ILE A 241 -3.41 6.21 -8.48
C ILE A 241 -3.06 5.18 -7.39
N ILE A 242 -3.81 5.18 -6.29
CA ILE A 242 -3.51 4.31 -5.15
C ILE A 242 -3.70 2.84 -5.51
N THR A 243 -4.81 2.49 -6.14
CA THR A 243 -5.06 1.11 -6.54
C THR A 243 -4.04 0.62 -7.57
N SER A 244 -3.61 1.47 -8.49
CA SER A 244 -2.59 1.12 -9.49
C SER A 244 -1.22 0.89 -8.84
N ILE A 245 -0.76 1.82 -8.00
CA ILE A 245 0.53 1.71 -7.30
C ILE A 245 0.56 0.47 -6.41
N GLU A 246 -0.44 0.31 -5.55
CA GLU A 246 -0.50 -0.78 -4.58
C GLU A 246 -0.61 -2.14 -5.28
N SER A 247 -1.45 -2.26 -6.31
CA SER A 247 -1.59 -3.50 -7.08
C SER A 247 -0.28 -3.91 -7.76
N LEU A 248 0.39 -2.98 -8.42
CA LEU A 248 1.62 -3.26 -9.14
C LEU A 248 2.78 -3.56 -8.19
N ALA A 249 2.87 -2.86 -7.05
CA ALA A 249 3.84 -3.15 -6.00
C ALA A 249 3.63 -4.55 -5.41
N ILE A 250 2.38 -4.93 -5.13
CA ILE A 250 2.03 -6.25 -4.60
C ILE A 250 2.27 -7.33 -5.65
N ALA A 251 1.96 -7.10 -6.93
CA ALA A 251 2.24 -8.05 -8.00
C ALA A 251 3.74 -8.41 -8.04
N LYS A 252 4.62 -7.40 -7.96
CA LYS A 252 6.07 -7.62 -7.89
C LYS A 252 6.51 -8.34 -6.60
N ALA A 253 5.89 -8.03 -5.47
CA ALA A 253 6.17 -8.71 -4.20
C ALA A 253 5.75 -10.19 -4.26
N VAL A 254 4.61 -10.48 -4.88
CA VAL A 254 4.12 -11.86 -5.10
C VAL A 254 5.03 -12.64 -6.04
N ASP A 255 5.54 -12.01 -7.10
CA ASP A 255 6.50 -12.63 -8.02
C ASP A 255 7.79 -13.07 -7.31
N LYS A 256 8.23 -12.30 -6.28
CA LYS A 256 9.44 -12.64 -5.49
C LYS A 256 9.25 -13.89 -4.61
N ILE A 257 8.03 -14.13 -4.13
CA ILE A 257 7.70 -15.29 -3.26
C ILE A 257 7.07 -16.46 -4.03
N ASP A 258 6.79 -16.32 -5.32
CA ASP A 258 6.30 -17.44 -6.15
C ASP A 258 7.39 -18.51 -6.28
N PRO A 259 7.15 -19.77 -5.81
CA PRO A 259 8.12 -20.86 -5.90
C PRO A 259 8.59 -21.15 -7.34
N TYR A 260 7.74 -20.84 -8.32
CA TYR A 260 8.05 -21.04 -9.74
C TYR A 260 8.75 -19.84 -10.40
N LYS A 261 9.04 -18.75 -9.63
CA LYS A 261 9.70 -17.53 -10.11
C LYS A 261 9.07 -16.91 -11.36
N ARG A 262 7.74 -17.08 -11.53
CA ARG A 262 7.01 -16.55 -12.67
C ARG A 262 6.82 -15.05 -12.53
N LYS A 263 6.94 -14.33 -13.63
CA LYS A 263 6.74 -12.87 -13.65
C LYS A 263 5.32 -12.52 -14.07
N THR A 264 4.71 -11.61 -13.33
CA THR A 264 3.42 -11.04 -13.65
C THR A 264 3.53 -10.10 -14.85
N ASN A 265 2.63 -10.25 -15.82
CA ASN A 265 2.46 -9.23 -16.84
C ASN A 265 1.72 -8.03 -16.24
N LEU A 266 2.48 -7.01 -15.83
CA LEU A 266 1.96 -5.83 -15.12
C LEU A 266 0.88 -5.07 -15.91
N ASN A 267 0.97 -5.01 -17.24
CA ASN A 267 -0.02 -4.33 -18.06
C ASN A 267 -1.35 -5.09 -18.07
N LYS A 268 -1.28 -6.41 -18.28
CA LYS A 268 -2.45 -7.28 -18.25
C LYS A 268 -3.08 -7.34 -16.86
N ASP A 269 -2.25 -7.33 -15.82
CA ASP A 269 -2.72 -7.33 -14.43
C ASP A 269 -3.45 -6.02 -14.10
N LEU A 270 -2.89 -4.87 -14.49
CA LEU A 270 -3.50 -3.56 -14.32
C LEU A 270 -4.86 -3.47 -15.05
N THR A 271 -4.94 -3.98 -16.29
CA THR A 271 -6.21 -4.05 -17.03
C THR A 271 -7.23 -4.92 -16.31
N GLY A 272 -6.83 -6.09 -15.84
CA GLY A 272 -7.72 -7.04 -15.15
C GLY A 272 -8.25 -6.49 -13.83
N ILE A 273 -7.39 -5.82 -13.05
CA ILE A 273 -7.77 -5.15 -11.80
C ILE A 273 -8.70 -3.98 -12.08
N GLY A 274 -8.43 -3.19 -13.13
CA GLY A 274 -9.31 -2.09 -13.55
C GLY A 274 -10.70 -2.57 -13.93
N LEU A 275 -10.80 -3.61 -14.76
CA LEU A 275 -12.09 -4.23 -15.12
C LEU A 275 -12.84 -4.78 -13.90
N SER A 276 -12.10 -5.40 -12.98
CA SER A 276 -12.69 -5.93 -11.74
C SER A 276 -13.16 -4.82 -10.80
N THR A 277 -12.41 -3.73 -10.68
CA THR A 277 -12.78 -2.53 -9.90
C THR A 277 -14.04 -1.89 -10.49
N MET A 278 -14.10 -1.76 -11.81
CA MET A 278 -15.29 -1.27 -12.50
C MET A 278 -16.52 -2.16 -12.23
N ALA A 279 -16.36 -3.48 -12.36
CA ALA A 279 -17.42 -4.43 -12.07
C ALA A 279 -17.87 -4.39 -10.60
N ALA A 280 -16.91 -4.25 -9.65
CA ALA A 280 -17.22 -4.11 -8.24
C ALA A 280 -18.05 -2.85 -7.96
N GLY A 281 -17.68 -1.70 -8.56
CA GLY A 281 -18.44 -0.46 -8.41
C GLY A 281 -19.90 -0.55 -8.90
N PHE A 282 -20.16 -1.34 -9.93
CA PHE A 282 -21.55 -1.57 -10.42
C PHE A 282 -22.42 -2.38 -9.46
N VAL A 283 -21.82 -3.23 -8.63
CA VAL A 283 -22.56 -4.10 -7.69
C VAL A 283 -22.42 -3.67 -6.23
N GLY A 284 -21.94 -2.47 -5.97
CA GLY A 284 -21.81 -1.95 -4.61
C GLY A 284 -20.52 -2.32 -3.89
N GLY A 285 -19.49 -2.77 -4.62
CA GLY A 285 -18.20 -3.16 -4.05
C GLY A 285 -17.16 -2.05 -4.03
N LEU A 286 -16.17 -2.20 -3.16
CA LEU A 286 -14.98 -1.34 -3.06
C LEU A 286 -13.99 -1.61 -4.20
N PRO A 287 -13.01 -0.72 -4.46
CA PRO A 287 -11.96 -0.96 -5.42
C PRO A 287 -11.17 -2.23 -5.11
N ILE A 288 -10.76 -2.92 -6.17
CA ILE A 288 -10.07 -4.21 -6.08
C ILE A 288 -8.57 -4.00 -6.28
N ILE A 289 -7.77 -4.63 -5.43
CA ILE A 289 -6.31 -4.67 -5.52
C ILE A 289 -5.82 -6.11 -5.27
N ALA A 290 -4.59 -6.42 -5.64
CA ALA A 290 -3.91 -7.61 -5.16
C ALA A 290 -3.65 -7.49 -3.64
N VAL A 291 -3.78 -8.58 -2.88
CA VAL A 291 -3.61 -8.56 -1.42
C VAL A 291 -2.45 -9.48 -1.02
N ILE A 292 -1.33 -8.89 -0.58
CA ILE A 292 -0.10 -9.65 -0.28
C ILE A 292 -0.32 -10.77 0.75
N ILE A 293 -0.99 -10.49 1.86
CA ILE A 293 -1.20 -11.46 2.94
C ILE A 293 -1.98 -12.67 2.42
N ARG A 294 -3.07 -12.46 1.67
CA ARG A 294 -3.87 -13.55 1.09
C ARG A 294 -3.08 -14.32 0.04
N SER A 295 -2.29 -13.62 -0.78
CA SER A 295 -1.44 -14.23 -1.80
C SER A 295 -0.35 -15.09 -1.17
N THR A 296 0.27 -14.64 -0.07
CA THR A 296 1.27 -15.40 0.66
C THR A 296 0.67 -16.69 1.24
N VAL A 297 -0.50 -16.59 1.88
CA VAL A 297 -1.22 -17.78 2.39
C VAL A 297 -1.56 -18.75 1.25
N ASN A 298 -2.03 -18.22 0.11
CA ASN A 298 -2.35 -19.01 -1.07
C ASN A 298 -1.11 -19.79 -1.58
N ILE A 299 0.03 -19.12 -1.67
CA ILE A 299 1.31 -19.72 -2.10
C ILE A 299 1.78 -20.78 -1.10
N HIS A 300 1.79 -20.47 0.20
CA HIS A 300 2.22 -21.42 1.24
C HIS A 300 1.35 -22.67 1.30
N ASN A 301 0.08 -22.58 0.91
CA ASN A 301 -0.82 -23.73 0.78
C ASN A 301 -0.73 -24.41 -0.61
N GLY A 302 0.31 -24.12 -1.39
CA GLY A 302 0.63 -24.84 -2.62
C GLY A 302 -0.15 -24.42 -3.86
N ALA A 303 -0.70 -23.21 -3.88
CA ALA A 303 -1.39 -22.69 -5.06
C ALA A 303 -0.42 -22.55 -6.25
N LYS A 304 -0.82 -23.11 -7.41
CA LYS A 304 -0.02 -23.13 -8.62
C LYS A 304 -0.58 -22.24 -9.74
N THR A 305 -1.84 -21.92 -9.68
CA THR A 305 -2.57 -21.26 -10.77
C THR A 305 -3.50 -20.17 -10.28
N LYS A 306 -3.92 -19.31 -11.19
CA LYS A 306 -4.90 -18.24 -10.93
C LYS A 306 -6.28 -18.73 -10.49
N TRP A 307 -6.61 -20.00 -10.73
CA TRP A 307 -7.90 -20.60 -10.37
C TRP A 307 -8.15 -20.60 -8.87
N SER A 308 -7.12 -20.62 -8.03
CA SER A 308 -7.26 -20.46 -6.57
C SER A 308 -7.99 -19.17 -6.18
N ASN A 309 -7.77 -18.08 -6.94
CA ASN A 309 -8.47 -16.82 -6.73
C ASN A 309 -9.96 -16.91 -7.12
N LEU A 310 -10.30 -17.67 -8.19
CA LEU A 310 -11.70 -17.93 -8.55
C LEU A 310 -12.42 -18.70 -7.43
N TYR A 311 -11.81 -19.79 -6.99
CA TYR A 311 -12.40 -20.60 -5.91
C TYR A 311 -12.60 -19.81 -4.63
N GLN A 312 -11.65 -18.92 -4.27
CA GLN A 312 -11.84 -18.02 -3.15
C GLN A 312 -13.09 -17.14 -3.30
N GLY A 313 -13.32 -16.57 -4.49
CA GLY A 313 -14.51 -15.76 -4.77
C GLY A 313 -15.81 -16.57 -4.68
N LEU A 314 -15.82 -17.76 -5.26
CA LEU A 314 -17.00 -18.66 -5.23
C LEU A 314 -17.29 -19.17 -3.81
N PHE A 315 -16.26 -19.59 -3.07
CA PHE A 315 -16.45 -20.01 -1.68
C PHE A 315 -16.92 -18.88 -0.79
N LEU A 316 -16.43 -17.64 -1.01
CA LEU A 316 -16.94 -16.48 -0.29
C LEU A 316 -18.42 -16.23 -0.55
N LEU A 317 -18.87 -16.38 -1.81
CA LEU A 317 -20.29 -16.25 -2.16
C LEU A 317 -21.15 -17.29 -1.44
N ILE A 318 -20.69 -18.54 -1.37
CA ILE A 318 -21.40 -19.61 -0.65
C ILE A 318 -21.38 -19.34 0.86
N LEU A 319 -20.20 -19.02 1.40
CA LEU A 319 -20.02 -18.83 2.83
C LEU A 319 -20.82 -17.65 3.38
N ILE A 320 -20.96 -16.54 2.62
CA ILE A 320 -21.72 -15.38 3.11
C ILE A 320 -23.20 -15.74 3.28
N VAL A 321 -23.75 -16.54 2.39
CA VAL A 321 -25.15 -16.99 2.49
C VAL A 321 -25.32 -17.93 3.70
N VAL A 322 -24.39 -18.86 3.91
CA VAL A 322 -24.46 -19.86 4.99
C VAL A 322 -24.13 -19.25 6.37
N LEU A 323 -23.11 -18.39 6.42
CA LEU A 323 -22.62 -17.84 7.70
C LEU A 323 -23.22 -16.48 8.08
N SER A 324 -24.11 -15.91 7.26
CA SER A 324 -24.78 -14.63 7.57
C SER A 324 -25.35 -14.58 8.99
N PRO A 325 -26.05 -15.60 9.50
CA PRO A 325 -26.57 -15.58 10.88
C PRO A 325 -25.50 -15.48 11.96
N ILE A 326 -24.34 -16.10 11.73
CA ILE A 326 -23.19 -16.04 12.66
C ILE A 326 -22.52 -14.68 12.57
N MET A 327 -22.41 -14.12 11.37
CA MET A 327 -21.73 -12.85 11.15
C MET A 327 -22.50 -11.67 11.77
N LYS A 328 -23.82 -11.72 11.83
CA LYS A 328 -24.68 -10.74 12.53
C LYS A 328 -24.40 -10.68 14.04
N GLN A 329 -23.80 -11.72 14.60
CA GLN A 329 -23.46 -11.79 16.03
C GLN A 329 -22.07 -11.21 16.34
N VAL A 330 -21.31 -10.78 15.34
CA VAL A 330 -19.97 -10.24 15.52
C VAL A 330 -20.05 -8.77 15.92
N PRO A 331 -19.43 -8.36 17.04
CA PRO A 331 -19.45 -6.97 17.45
C PRO A 331 -18.51 -6.12 16.59
N LEU A 332 -18.91 -4.88 16.31
CA LEU A 332 -18.14 -3.93 15.49
C LEU A 332 -16.75 -3.69 16.05
N CYS A 333 -16.61 -3.67 17.39
CA CYS A 333 -15.33 -3.46 18.06
C CYS A 333 -14.28 -4.55 17.74
N ALA A 334 -14.70 -5.78 17.42
CA ALA A 334 -13.79 -6.84 17.00
C ALA A 334 -13.10 -6.52 15.66
N PHE A 335 -13.82 -5.91 14.72
CA PHE A 335 -13.23 -5.41 13.48
C PHE A 335 -12.41 -4.15 13.72
N ALA A 336 -12.93 -3.23 14.53
CA ALA A 336 -12.28 -1.97 14.85
C ALA A 336 -10.90 -2.18 15.46
N ILE A 337 -10.75 -3.07 16.43
CA ILE A 337 -9.45 -3.32 17.06
C ILE A 337 -8.43 -3.95 16.11
N LEU A 338 -8.85 -4.82 15.21
CA LEU A 338 -7.98 -5.35 14.15
C LEU A 338 -7.47 -4.24 13.22
N LEU A 339 -8.30 -3.24 12.96
CA LEU A 339 -7.96 -2.10 12.12
C LEU A 339 -7.09 -1.08 12.87
N VAL A 340 -7.37 -0.83 14.15
CA VAL A 340 -6.50 -0.04 15.05
C VAL A 340 -5.09 -0.63 15.08
N TYR A 341 -4.96 -1.94 15.30
CA TYR A 341 -3.67 -2.63 15.27
C TYR A 341 -2.97 -2.52 13.91
N THR A 342 -3.74 -2.61 12.84
CA THR A 342 -3.20 -2.45 11.47
C THR A 342 -2.77 -1.02 11.19
N GLY A 343 -3.58 -0.02 11.57
CA GLY A 343 -3.25 1.40 11.42
C GLY A 343 -1.97 1.76 12.17
N PHE A 344 -1.86 1.28 13.42
CA PHE A 344 -0.63 1.43 14.20
C PHE A 344 0.60 0.81 13.50
N LYS A 345 0.48 -0.38 12.91
CA LYS A 345 1.59 -1.00 12.17
C LYS A 345 2.06 -0.19 10.98
N LEU A 346 1.14 0.44 10.24
CA LEU A 346 1.47 1.26 9.07
C LEU A 346 2.23 2.55 9.44
N ALA A 347 1.96 3.11 10.63
CA ALA A 347 2.61 4.31 11.16
C ALA A 347 3.50 4.00 12.39
N SER A 348 4.01 2.77 12.51
CA SER A 348 4.79 2.35 13.67
C SER A 348 6.17 3.02 13.73
N PRO A 349 6.76 3.20 14.93
CA PRO A 349 8.11 3.71 15.09
C PRO A 349 9.17 2.93 14.28
N ALA A 350 8.92 1.64 14.03
CA ALA A 350 9.81 0.81 13.21
C ALA A 350 9.86 1.30 11.75
N VAL A 351 8.72 1.73 11.18
CA VAL A 351 8.66 2.30 9.82
C VAL A 351 9.45 3.61 9.76
N PHE A 352 9.29 4.50 10.75
CA PHE A 352 10.07 5.75 10.84
C PHE A 352 11.57 5.46 10.92
N LYS A 353 11.98 4.51 11.75
CA LYS A 353 13.38 4.11 11.88
C LYS A 353 13.93 3.52 10.58
N GLN A 354 13.14 2.69 9.90
CA GLN A 354 13.52 2.11 8.62
C GLN A 354 13.76 3.20 7.56
N VAL A 355 12.85 4.17 7.43
CA VAL A 355 13.01 5.27 6.48
C VAL A 355 14.18 6.19 6.87
N TYR A 356 14.36 6.46 8.16
CA TYR A 356 15.50 7.25 8.65
C TYR A 356 16.85 6.60 8.31
N ASN A 357 16.95 5.28 8.42
CA ASN A 357 18.17 4.54 8.09
C ASN A 357 18.51 4.59 6.59
N GLN A 358 17.50 4.78 5.73
CA GLN A 358 17.72 4.93 4.28
C GLN A 358 18.40 6.27 3.93
N GLY A 359 18.11 7.34 4.70
CA GLY A 359 18.74 8.65 4.53
C GLY A 359 17.98 9.78 5.23
N PRO A 360 18.67 10.85 5.65
CA PRO A 360 18.02 11.97 6.32
C PRO A 360 17.03 12.72 5.41
N GLU A 361 17.26 12.75 4.10
CA GLU A 361 16.34 13.32 3.13
C GLU A 361 15.07 12.46 2.99
N GLN A 362 15.21 11.14 3.16
CA GLN A 362 14.09 10.21 3.02
C GLN A 362 13.05 10.41 4.12
N ILE A 363 13.49 10.66 5.35
CA ILE A 363 12.55 10.95 6.45
C ILE A 363 11.82 12.29 6.24
N ILE A 364 12.48 13.28 5.61
CA ILE A 364 11.84 14.56 5.28
C ILE A 364 10.73 14.33 4.26
N PHE A 365 10.99 13.57 3.18
CA PHE A 365 9.98 13.25 2.16
C PHE A 365 8.82 12.47 2.75
N PHE A 366 9.13 11.49 3.60
CA PHE A 366 8.15 10.68 4.31
C PHE A 366 7.23 11.52 5.21
N VAL A 367 7.82 12.31 6.13
CA VAL A 367 7.06 13.11 7.10
C VAL A 367 6.27 14.20 6.39
N PHE A 368 6.86 14.89 5.41
CA PHE A 368 6.17 15.91 4.64
C PHE A 368 4.94 15.35 3.92
N THR A 369 5.10 14.21 3.22
CA THR A 369 3.98 13.54 2.53
C THR A 369 2.90 13.11 3.52
N MET A 370 3.31 12.52 4.66
CA MET A 370 2.38 12.10 5.71
C MET A 370 1.57 13.27 6.26
N VAL A 371 2.24 14.34 6.66
CA VAL A 371 1.59 15.54 7.24
C VAL A 371 0.68 16.21 6.21
N LEU A 372 1.17 16.42 4.99
CA LEU A 372 0.37 17.04 3.93
C LEU A 372 -0.89 16.21 3.61
N THR A 373 -0.77 14.88 3.61
CA THR A 373 -1.92 13.97 3.42
C THR A 373 -2.95 14.11 4.53
N LEU A 374 -2.51 14.20 5.79
CA LEU A 374 -3.41 14.32 6.95
C LEU A 374 -4.18 15.65 6.98
N TYR A 375 -3.56 16.73 6.48
CA TYR A 375 -4.19 18.06 6.44
C TYR A 375 -5.03 18.32 5.19
N THR A 376 -4.81 17.59 4.12
CA THR A 376 -5.50 17.81 2.84
C THR A 376 -6.22 16.53 2.37
N ASN A 377 -5.61 15.82 1.46
CA ASN A 377 -6.08 14.52 0.96
C ASN A 377 -4.90 13.71 0.38
N LEU A 378 -5.17 12.45 0.05
CA LEU A 378 -4.14 11.55 -0.42
C LEU A 378 -3.50 11.98 -1.75
N LEU A 379 -4.28 12.56 -2.66
CA LEU A 379 -3.77 13.01 -3.96
C LEU A 379 -2.80 14.19 -3.79
N VAL A 380 -3.20 15.19 -3.02
CA VAL A 380 -2.36 16.37 -2.73
C VAL A 380 -1.10 15.96 -1.97
N GLY A 381 -1.23 15.06 -0.97
CA GLY A 381 -0.10 14.52 -0.23
C GLY A 381 0.91 13.81 -1.14
N LEU A 382 0.44 12.95 -2.02
CA LEU A 382 1.28 12.22 -2.98
C LEU A 382 1.99 13.18 -3.95
N LEU A 383 1.24 14.07 -4.60
CA LEU A 383 1.80 15.01 -5.57
C LEU A 383 2.76 15.99 -4.91
N GLY A 384 2.42 16.53 -3.73
CA GLY A 384 3.28 17.40 -2.96
C GLY A 384 4.58 16.71 -2.53
N GLY A 385 4.49 15.44 -2.09
CA GLY A 385 5.65 14.62 -1.77
C GLY A 385 6.57 14.41 -2.96
N LEU A 386 6.01 14.08 -4.13
CA LEU A 386 6.81 13.93 -5.37
C LEU A 386 7.43 15.25 -5.82
N LEU A 387 6.72 16.35 -5.69
CA LEU A 387 7.25 17.70 -5.99
C LEU A 387 8.41 18.05 -5.06
N LEU A 388 8.29 17.73 -3.76
CA LEU A 388 9.39 17.95 -2.81
C LEU A 388 10.63 17.11 -3.16
N VAL A 389 10.46 15.83 -3.53
CA VAL A 389 11.58 14.99 -4.01
C VAL A 389 12.21 15.61 -5.25
N MET A 390 11.39 16.06 -6.20
CA MET A 390 11.88 16.67 -7.44
C MET A 390 12.67 17.95 -7.16
N ALA A 391 12.13 18.85 -6.33
CA ALA A 391 12.79 20.08 -5.93
C ALA A 391 14.12 19.79 -5.20
N SER A 392 14.12 18.80 -4.31
CA SER A 392 15.30 18.36 -3.58
C SER A 392 16.40 17.85 -4.53
N HIS A 393 16.03 16.98 -5.50
CA HIS A 393 16.98 16.48 -6.49
C HIS A 393 17.52 17.59 -7.40
N MET A 394 16.70 18.58 -7.75
CA MET A 394 17.13 19.74 -8.53
C MET A 394 18.13 20.59 -7.75
N LEU A 395 17.85 20.90 -6.49
CA LEU A 395 18.74 21.67 -5.62
C LEU A 395 20.09 20.94 -5.40
N LEU A 396 20.05 19.61 -5.25
CA LEU A 396 21.24 18.80 -5.04
C LEU A 396 22.08 18.62 -6.31
N ALA A 397 21.44 18.53 -7.47
CA ALA A 397 22.13 18.47 -8.76
C ALA A 397 22.77 19.81 -9.15
N LYS A 398 22.31 20.94 -8.57
CA LYS A 398 22.78 22.31 -8.84
C LYS A 398 22.73 22.69 -10.32
N GLU A 399 21.72 22.22 -11.03
CA GLU A 399 21.51 22.51 -12.43
C GLU A 399 20.29 23.42 -12.62
N PRO A 400 20.30 24.31 -13.65
CA PRO A 400 19.11 25.04 -14.08
C PRO A 400 17.99 24.07 -14.45
N ILE A 401 16.72 24.51 -14.31
CA ILE A 401 15.53 23.67 -14.52
C ILE A 401 15.53 23.00 -15.90
N ASP A 402 15.85 23.76 -16.94
CA ASP A 402 15.90 23.26 -18.32
C ASP A 402 16.96 22.18 -18.51
N GLN A 403 18.17 22.40 -17.96
CA GLN A 403 19.26 21.41 -18.02
C GLN A 403 18.96 20.19 -17.16
N PHE A 404 18.34 20.37 -15.97
CA PHE A 404 17.95 19.29 -15.10
C PHE A 404 17.01 18.30 -15.83
N PHE A 405 15.94 18.80 -16.48
CA PHE A 405 15.04 17.94 -17.23
C PHE A 405 15.69 17.36 -18.48
N LYS A 406 16.54 18.12 -19.18
CA LYS A 406 17.32 17.60 -20.31
C LYS A 406 18.24 16.44 -19.90
N MET A 407 18.88 16.54 -18.73
CA MET A 407 19.74 15.47 -18.20
C MET A 407 18.94 14.21 -17.78
N ILE A 408 17.67 14.32 -17.42
CA ILE A 408 16.81 13.17 -17.15
C ILE A 408 16.36 12.52 -18.45
N PHE A 409 15.78 13.28 -19.36
CA PHE A 409 15.09 12.73 -20.52
C PHE A 409 15.97 12.60 -21.77
N SER A 410 17.03 13.39 -21.91
CA SER A 410 17.92 13.43 -23.08
C SER A 410 19.40 13.17 -22.73
N SER A 411 19.68 12.40 -21.69
CA SER A 411 21.02 12.22 -21.12
C SER A 411 22.04 11.47 -22.00
N GLY A 412 21.66 10.95 -23.17
CA GLY A 412 22.56 10.14 -23.99
C GLY A 412 22.90 8.77 -23.43
N SER A 413 22.13 8.27 -22.44
CA SER A 413 22.30 6.90 -21.92
C SER A 413 22.09 5.86 -23.02
N SER A 414 22.92 4.81 -23.06
CA SER A 414 22.94 3.81 -24.12
C SER A 414 23.26 2.41 -23.64
N VAL A 415 22.91 1.42 -24.43
CA VAL A 415 23.31 0.01 -24.26
C VAL A 415 24.13 -0.39 -25.47
N VAL A 416 25.31 -0.97 -25.23
CA VAL A 416 26.24 -1.42 -26.28
C VAL A 416 26.71 -2.84 -25.94
N PRO A 417 26.72 -3.77 -26.88
CA PRO A 417 27.38 -5.07 -26.68
C PRO A 417 28.87 -4.86 -26.36
N ASN A 418 29.41 -5.65 -25.42
CA ASN A 418 30.83 -5.63 -25.11
C ASN A 418 31.58 -6.83 -25.73
N GLN A 419 32.90 -6.83 -25.63
CA GLN A 419 33.77 -7.87 -26.23
C GLN A 419 33.64 -9.26 -25.58
N ASP A 420 33.06 -9.32 -24.33
CA ASP A 420 32.94 -10.55 -23.55
C ASP A 420 31.54 -11.19 -23.67
N ASN A 421 30.88 -11.07 -24.81
CA ASN A 421 29.48 -11.52 -25.00
C ASN A 421 28.50 -10.98 -23.99
N GLY A 422 28.78 -9.81 -23.36
CA GLY A 422 27.95 -9.11 -22.44
C GLY A 422 27.41 -7.78 -23.00
N TYR A 423 26.92 -6.94 -22.11
CA TYR A 423 26.41 -5.61 -22.46
C TYR A 423 26.93 -4.55 -21.50
N ASP A 424 27.29 -3.40 -22.04
CA ASP A 424 27.59 -2.19 -21.28
C ASP A 424 26.39 -1.25 -21.31
N LEU A 425 25.78 -1.00 -20.13
CA LEU A 425 24.70 -0.04 -19.92
C LEU A 425 25.29 1.25 -19.37
N LYS A 426 25.52 2.24 -20.22
CA LYS A 426 26.02 3.56 -19.82
C LYS A 426 24.87 4.48 -19.44
N ILE A 427 24.86 4.98 -18.21
CA ILE A 427 23.86 5.90 -17.67
C ILE A 427 24.52 7.26 -17.47
N LYS A 428 23.92 8.30 -18.03
CA LYS A 428 24.47 9.66 -18.00
C LYS A 428 23.46 10.65 -17.42
N GLY A 429 23.98 11.75 -16.86
CA GLY A 429 23.16 12.87 -16.36
C GLY A 429 22.54 12.59 -15.00
N ILE A 430 21.22 12.72 -14.87
CA ILE A 430 20.49 12.57 -13.60
C ILE A 430 19.67 11.28 -13.61
N ALA A 431 20.07 10.35 -12.76
CA ALA A 431 19.43 9.05 -12.57
C ALA A 431 18.44 9.11 -11.40
N ASN A 432 17.25 9.68 -11.61
CA ASN A 432 16.19 9.79 -10.63
C ASN A 432 14.97 8.92 -11.01
N PHE A 433 13.92 8.96 -10.19
CA PHE A 433 12.70 8.17 -10.39
C PHE A 433 12.03 8.41 -11.76
N LEU A 434 12.07 9.61 -12.35
CA LEU A 434 11.55 9.88 -13.70
C LEU A 434 12.39 9.22 -14.80
N GLY A 435 13.70 9.09 -14.60
CA GLY A 435 14.62 8.45 -15.53
C GLY A 435 14.44 6.93 -15.66
N ILE A 436 13.72 6.30 -14.73
CA ILE A 436 13.50 4.84 -14.70
C ILE A 436 12.83 4.35 -15.98
N LEU A 437 11.84 5.07 -16.52
CA LEU A 437 11.17 4.67 -17.77
C LEU A 437 12.13 4.58 -18.96
N LYS A 438 13.14 5.42 -18.97
CA LYS A 438 14.15 5.42 -20.03
C LYS A 438 15.11 4.25 -19.88
N VAL A 439 15.67 4.06 -18.69
CA VAL A 439 16.60 2.95 -18.43
C VAL A 439 15.92 1.60 -18.61
N ASP A 440 14.67 1.48 -18.25
CA ASP A 440 13.88 0.27 -18.46
C ASP A 440 13.75 -0.10 -19.94
N LYS A 441 13.59 0.89 -20.84
CA LYS A 441 13.61 0.65 -22.28
C LYS A 441 14.97 0.15 -22.78
N LEU A 442 16.06 0.63 -22.16
CA LEU A 442 17.42 0.18 -22.50
C LEU A 442 17.68 -1.24 -21.98
N VAL A 443 17.33 -1.50 -20.72
CA VAL A 443 17.48 -2.80 -20.07
C VAL A 443 16.73 -3.91 -20.81
N LYS A 444 15.56 -3.62 -21.37
CA LYS A 444 14.79 -4.59 -22.19
C LYS A 444 15.48 -5.06 -23.44
N LYS A 445 16.47 -4.32 -23.93
CA LYS A 445 17.28 -4.74 -25.09
C LYS A 445 18.34 -5.77 -24.70
N ILE A 446 18.57 -5.98 -23.40
CA ILE A 446 19.54 -6.91 -22.86
C ILE A 446 18.85 -8.25 -22.59
N PRO A 447 19.32 -9.36 -23.19
CA PRO A 447 18.78 -10.69 -22.90
C PRO A 447 18.96 -11.07 -21.41
N PRO A 448 18.09 -11.92 -20.86
CA PRO A 448 18.29 -12.46 -19.52
C PRO A 448 19.49 -13.43 -19.50
N GLY A 449 20.20 -13.47 -18.37
CA GLY A 449 21.29 -14.41 -18.14
C GLY A 449 22.64 -14.03 -18.76
N VAL A 450 22.76 -12.83 -19.34
CA VAL A 450 24.03 -12.32 -19.86
C VAL A 450 24.77 -11.45 -18.86
N ASN A 451 26.08 -11.29 -19.04
CA ASN A 451 26.88 -10.39 -18.21
C ASN A 451 26.59 -8.93 -18.57
N VAL A 452 26.42 -8.08 -17.56
CA VAL A 452 26.10 -6.66 -17.77
C VAL A 452 27.00 -5.79 -16.90
N THR A 453 27.65 -4.81 -17.52
CA THR A 453 28.33 -3.73 -16.79
C THR A 453 27.44 -2.48 -16.81
N ILE A 454 27.06 -1.97 -15.64
CA ILE A 454 26.32 -0.72 -15.50
C ILE A 454 27.33 0.37 -15.13
N ASP A 455 27.53 1.34 -16.02
CA ASP A 455 28.45 2.44 -15.82
C ASP A 455 27.69 3.71 -15.43
N LEU A 456 27.92 4.18 -14.20
CA LEU A 456 27.35 5.39 -13.61
C LEU A 456 28.35 6.55 -13.53
N SER A 457 29.56 6.42 -14.09
CA SER A 457 30.63 7.42 -13.96
C SER A 457 30.23 8.81 -14.47
N GLU A 458 29.34 8.88 -15.47
CA GLU A 458 28.86 10.14 -16.04
C GLU A 458 27.52 10.61 -15.44
N THR A 459 27.10 10.04 -14.28
CA THR A 459 25.92 10.51 -13.57
C THR A 459 26.28 11.59 -12.55
N ARG A 460 25.46 12.63 -12.45
CA ARG A 460 25.60 13.69 -11.44
C ARG A 460 24.89 13.37 -10.14
N LEU A 461 23.75 12.72 -10.24
CA LEU A 461 22.92 12.31 -9.11
C LEU A 461 22.29 10.95 -9.42
N VAL A 462 22.32 10.06 -8.42
CA VAL A 462 21.63 8.78 -8.44
C VAL A 462 20.67 8.72 -7.26
N GLY A 463 19.38 8.83 -7.55
CA GLY A 463 18.31 8.83 -6.53
C GLY A 463 18.07 7.43 -5.96
N MET A 464 17.53 7.36 -4.74
CA MET A 464 17.23 6.11 -4.04
C MET A 464 16.35 5.16 -4.87
N THR A 465 15.23 5.63 -5.40
CA THR A 465 14.31 4.80 -6.21
C THR A 465 14.98 4.24 -7.47
N TYR A 466 15.91 4.99 -8.04
CA TYR A 466 16.70 4.51 -9.17
C TYR A 466 17.68 3.40 -8.75
N MET A 467 18.32 3.55 -7.58
CA MET A 467 19.15 2.50 -7.01
C MET A 467 18.33 1.23 -6.69
N GLU A 468 17.12 1.38 -6.15
CA GLU A 468 16.21 0.24 -5.92
C GLU A 468 15.90 -0.51 -7.23
N TYR A 469 15.61 0.23 -8.30
CA TYR A 469 15.41 -0.35 -9.63
C TYR A 469 16.64 -1.12 -10.14
N LEU A 470 17.84 -0.55 -9.98
CA LEU A 470 19.09 -1.22 -10.39
C LEU A 470 19.35 -2.49 -9.57
N VAL A 471 19.10 -2.45 -8.26
CA VAL A 471 19.25 -3.62 -7.38
C VAL A 471 18.28 -4.74 -7.77
N ASP A 472 17.02 -4.41 -8.05
CA ASP A 472 16.06 -5.40 -8.53
C ASP A 472 16.46 -5.98 -9.89
N TYR A 473 17.06 -5.18 -10.77
CA TYR A 473 17.63 -5.65 -12.04
C TYR A 473 18.85 -6.58 -11.84
N LEU A 474 19.76 -6.22 -10.94
CA LEU A 474 20.90 -7.06 -10.54
C LEU A 474 20.44 -8.44 -10.08
N ARG A 475 19.47 -8.47 -9.16
CA ARG A 475 18.91 -9.73 -8.64
C ARG A 475 18.32 -10.58 -9.76
N MET A 476 17.55 -9.96 -10.65
CA MET A 476 16.95 -10.64 -11.79
C MET A 476 17.98 -11.29 -12.73
N GLN A 477 19.05 -10.57 -13.06
CA GLN A 477 20.10 -11.12 -13.91
C GLN A 477 20.86 -12.26 -13.23
N LYS A 478 21.18 -12.12 -11.93
CA LYS A 478 21.81 -13.17 -11.12
C LYS A 478 20.97 -14.46 -11.08
N GLU A 479 19.64 -14.33 -10.90
CA GLU A 479 18.70 -15.47 -10.89
C GLU A 479 18.65 -16.21 -12.24
N THR A 480 18.94 -15.51 -13.35
CA THR A 480 18.97 -16.10 -14.70
C THR A 480 20.37 -16.55 -15.14
N GLY A 481 21.37 -16.49 -14.24
CA GLY A 481 22.74 -16.95 -14.49
C GLY A 481 23.71 -15.90 -15.02
N GLY A 482 23.28 -14.64 -15.19
CA GLY A 482 24.13 -13.52 -15.58
C GLY A 482 24.85 -12.88 -14.40
N LYS A 483 25.98 -12.21 -14.67
CA LYS A 483 26.71 -11.40 -13.69
C LYS A 483 26.50 -9.93 -14.01
N VAL A 484 26.19 -9.10 -13.00
CA VAL A 484 26.09 -7.65 -13.16
C VAL A 484 27.12 -6.96 -12.29
N VAL A 485 27.84 -6.02 -12.89
CA VAL A 485 28.85 -5.19 -12.23
C VAL A 485 28.43 -3.72 -12.36
N ILE A 486 28.43 -2.98 -11.26
CA ILE A 486 28.20 -1.52 -11.27
C ILE A 486 29.55 -0.83 -11.14
N LYS A 487 29.85 0.09 -12.06
CA LYS A 487 31.04 0.93 -12.06
C LYS A 487 30.68 2.40 -11.87
N GLY A 488 31.64 3.20 -11.37
CA GLY A 488 31.53 4.66 -11.29
C GLY A 488 30.87 5.19 -10.02
N LEU A 489 30.40 4.32 -9.10
CA LEU A 489 29.86 4.78 -7.82
C LEU A 489 30.94 5.27 -6.85
N ASP A 490 32.20 4.89 -7.04
CA ASP A 490 33.36 5.35 -6.23
C ASP A 490 33.59 6.87 -6.36
N SER A 491 33.15 7.45 -7.48
CA SER A 491 33.18 8.90 -7.72
C SER A 491 32.00 9.68 -7.12
N HIS A 492 31.16 9.02 -6.32
CA HIS A 492 29.96 9.61 -5.72
C HIS A 492 30.02 9.62 -4.20
N VAL A 493 29.46 10.67 -3.60
CA VAL A 493 29.24 10.76 -2.15
C VAL A 493 27.84 10.29 -1.81
N SER A 494 27.73 9.36 -0.87
CA SER A 494 26.46 8.84 -0.37
C SER A 494 25.90 9.71 0.76
N TYR A 495 24.56 9.88 0.79
CA TYR A 495 23.88 10.63 1.84
C TYR A 495 23.63 9.85 3.13
N SER A 496 23.76 8.52 3.07
CA SER A 496 23.73 7.63 4.24
C SER A 496 24.58 6.39 3.99
N THR A 497 24.75 5.56 5.03
CA THR A 497 25.46 4.26 4.93
C THR A 497 24.62 3.18 4.25
N HIS A 498 23.35 3.47 3.92
CA HIS A 498 22.47 2.51 3.25
C HIS A 498 22.92 2.31 1.80
N ASN A 499 22.96 1.07 1.32
CA ASN A 499 23.43 0.72 -0.04
C ASN A 499 22.65 1.42 -1.16
N ARG A 500 21.36 1.70 -0.94
CA ARG A 500 20.46 2.37 -1.89
C ARG A 500 20.36 3.88 -1.67
N ALA A 501 21.15 4.46 -0.75
CA ALA A 501 21.11 5.89 -0.47
C ALA A 501 21.30 6.74 -1.72
N LEU A 502 20.74 7.95 -1.67
CA LEU A 502 21.00 9.00 -2.66
C LEU A 502 22.51 9.25 -2.77
N LYS A 503 23.01 9.33 -4.01
CA LYS A 503 24.42 9.56 -4.32
C LYS A 503 24.58 10.75 -5.25
N ILE A 504 25.63 11.57 -5.01
CA ILE A 504 25.96 12.75 -5.81
C ILE A 504 27.41 12.67 -6.23
N SER A 505 27.70 12.96 -7.49
CA SER A 505 29.05 12.94 -8.05
C SER A 505 29.96 13.98 -7.38
N LEU A 506 31.16 13.56 -7.01
CA LEU A 506 32.23 14.41 -6.46
C LEU A 506 32.69 15.49 -7.43
N ASN A 507 32.61 15.28 -8.74
CA ASN A 507 32.98 16.27 -9.75
C ASN A 507 32.08 17.53 -9.73
N ASN A 508 30.92 17.44 -9.10
CA ASN A 508 30.08 18.61 -8.78
C ASN A 508 30.41 19.23 -7.43
N ALA A 509 31.22 18.58 -6.62
CA ALA A 509 31.60 18.99 -5.30
C ALA A 509 32.91 19.81 -5.30
N ALA A 510 32.96 20.90 -6.05
CA ALA A 510 33.83 22.03 -5.69
C ALA A 510 33.39 22.66 -4.33
N GLN A 511 32.61 21.91 -3.55
CA GLN A 511 32.03 22.27 -2.27
C GLN A 511 32.72 21.51 -1.15
N LYS A 512 33.08 22.23 -0.09
CA LYS A 512 33.47 21.61 1.18
C LYS A 512 32.42 20.59 1.58
N LEU A 513 32.80 19.32 1.58
CA LEU A 513 31.98 18.23 2.11
C LEU A 513 31.58 18.58 3.55
N SER A 514 30.34 18.36 3.92
CA SER A 514 29.95 18.51 5.30
C SER A 514 30.74 17.52 6.18
N PRO A 515 31.01 17.81 7.46
CA PRO A 515 31.71 16.88 8.36
C PRO A 515 31.10 15.47 8.36
N ARG A 516 29.79 15.37 8.18
CA ARG A 516 29.05 14.10 8.07
C ARG A 516 29.38 13.36 6.76
N GLN A 517 29.47 14.06 5.65
CA GLN A 517 29.81 13.48 4.35
C GLN A 517 31.25 12.99 4.31
N VAL A 518 32.19 13.77 4.89
CA VAL A 518 33.59 13.34 5.07
C VAL A 518 33.66 12.07 5.91
N ARG A 519 32.92 12.00 7.01
CA ARG A 519 32.87 10.81 7.87
C ARG A 519 32.28 9.60 7.15
N LEU A 520 31.22 9.77 6.36
CA LEU A 520 30.61 8.69 5.56
C LEU A 520 31.56 8.20 4.46
N GLN A 521 32.31 9.11 3.84
CA GLN A 521 33.30 8.76 2.83
C GLN A 521 34.50 8.02 3.45
N ASN A 522 34.96 8.45 4.62
CA ASN A 522 36.02 7.75 5.34
C ASN A 522 35.57 6.35 5.79
N LEU A 523 34.36 6.22 6.32
CA LEU A 523 33.77 4.91 6.67
C LEU A 523 33.59 4.00 5.44
N ALA A 524 33.28 4.56 4.29
CA ALA A 524 33.20 3.80 3.04
C ALA A 524 34.60 3.35 2.59
N ASN A 525 35.63 4.19 2.74
CA ASN A 525 37.01 3.88 2.39
C ASN A 525 37.66 2.89 3.39
N GLU A 526 37.43 3.05 4.69
CA GLU A 526 37.98 2.17 5.74
C GLU A 526 37.41 0.74 5.68
N ASN A 527 36.20 0.56 5.21
CA ASN A 527 35.56 -0.76 5.13
C ASN A 527 35.72 -1.46 3.79
N ASP A 528 36.63 -0.96 2.92
CA ASP A 528 36.85 -1.53 1.58
C ASP A 528 35.52 -1.82 0.86
N TYR A 529 34.62 -0.83 0.87
CA TYR A 529 33.34 -0.85 0.19
C TYR A 529 33.56 -0.83 -1.34
N SER A 530 34.22 -1.84 -1.85
CA SER A 530 34.01 -2.20 -3.24
C SER A 530 32.58 -2.72 -3.32
N PHE A 531 31.71 -1.94 -3.92
CA PHE A 531 30.28 -2.23 -4.16
C PHE A 531 30.04 -3.63 -4.76
N ASN A 532 31.10 -4.29 -5.21
CA ASN A 532 31.10 -5.59 -5.86
C ASN A 532 31.29 -6.78 -4.92
N ASN A 533 31.86 -6.63 -3.71
CA ASN A 533 32.33 -7.79 -2.92
C ASN A 533 31.63 -8.02 -1.58
N ARG A 534 30.82 -7.09 -1.04
CA ARG A 534 30.24 -7.23 0.31
C ARG A 534 28.80 -6.73 0.47
N VAL A 535 28.08 -6.46 -0.60
CA VAL A 535 26.66 -6.18 -0.46
C VAL A 535 25.94 -7.51 -0.43
N ASP A 536 25.56 -7.92 0.76
CA ASP A 536 24.54 -8.95 0.94
C ASP A 536 23.23 -8.38 0.40
N TRP A 537 22.90 -8.70 -0.85
CA TRP A 537 21.74 -8.21 -1.57
C TRP A 537 20.44 -8.86 -1.07
N ASP A 538 20.57 -9.77 -0.09
CA ASP A 538 19.48 -10.58 0.46
C ASP A 538 18.85 -10.00 1.74
N THR A 539 19.37 -8.86 2.25
CA THR A 539 18.77 -8.13 3.38
C THR A 539 18.03 -6.84 2.84
#